data_93314d3a0c91ac9462a8e1816357c815
#
_entry.id   93314d3a0c91ac9462a8e1816357c815
#
_cell.length_a   1.000
_cell.length_b   1.000
_cell.length_c   1.000
_cell.angle_alpha   90.00
_cell.angle_beta   90.00
_cell.angle_gamma   90.00
#
_symmetry.space_group_name_H-M   'P 1'
#
loop_
_entity.id
_entity.type
_entity.pdbx_description
1 polymer ?
#
loop_
_entity_poly.entity_id
_entity_poly.type
_entity_poly.pdbx_seq_one_letter_code
_entity_poly.pdbx_strand_id
1 'polypeptide(L)'
;MLDESSIPVVREDIQYRELNDGGVVYDTSAERIHTLNLTAAYIWNCCDGSRNVMQIASELHEHANVPIDKALNDVREAITYFEKEGLLHS
;
A
#
# COMPACT_ATOMS: atom_id res chain seq x y z
N MET A 1 -15.13 5.58 1.81
CA MET A 1 -14.31 6.74 1.42
C MET A 1 -13.01 6.77 2.21
N LEU A 2 -11.91 6.96 1.53
CA LEU A 2 -10.59 7.00 2.14
C LEU A 2 -10.28 8.40 2.70
N ASP A 3 -9.82 8.47 3.95
CA ASP A 3 -9.33 9.71 4.53
C ASP A 3 -7.98 9.47 5.21
N GLU A 4 -7.29 10.53 5.62
CA GLU A 4 -5.94 10.44 6.16
C GLU A 4 -5.87 9.79 7.54
N SER A 5 -6.99 9.65 8.21
CA SER A 5 -7.04 8.98 9.52
C SER A 5 -7.33 7.48 9.41
N SER A 6 -7.64 6.99 8.20
CA SER A 6 -7.86 5.57 7.96
C SER A 6 -6.58 4.79 8.21
N ILE A 7 -6.70 3.61 8.82
CA ILE A 7 -5.56 2.75 9.12
C ILE A 7 -5.70 1.49 8.27
N PRO A 8 -4.99 1.44 7.13
CA PRO A 8 -5.15 0.30 6.22
C PRO A 8 -4.44 -0.94 6.73
N VAL A 9 -5.07 -2.09 6.51
CA VAL A 9 -4.53 -3.40 6.88
C VAL A 9 -4.70 -4.33 5.69
N VAL A 10 -3.61 -4.93 5.23
CA VAL A 10 -3.67 -5.91 4.16
C VAL A 10 -4.24 -7.22 4.70
N ARG A 11 -4.94 -7.96 3.84
CA ARG A 11 -5.52 -9.25 4.22
C ARG A 11 -4.41 -10.25 4.50
N GLU A 12 -4.58 -11.06 5.55
CA GLU A 12 -3.58 -12.04 5.99
C GLU A 12 -3.40 -13.20 5.01
N ASP A 13 -4.42 -13.50 4.22
CA ASP A 13 -4.37 -14.62 3.27
C ASP A 13 -3.71 -14.24 1.94
N ILE A 14 -3.23 -13.01 1.81
CA ILE A 14 -2.54 -12.54 0.61
C ILE A 14 -1.06 -12.89 0.75
N GLN A 15 -0.48 -13.41 -0.32
CA GLN A 15 0.96 -13.68 -0.36
C GLN A 15 1.67 -12.50 -1.02
N TYR A 16 2.83 -12.14 -0.47
CA TYR A 16 3.62 -11.05 -1.00
C TYR A 16 5.06 -11.52 -1.22
N ARG A 17 5.62 -11.16 -2.36
CA ARG A 17 7.03 -11.43 -2.65
C ARG A 17 7.71 -10.14 -3.07
N GLU A 18 8.81 -9.82 -2.41
CA GLU A 18 9.59 -8.64 -2.75
C GLU A 18 10.47 -8.91 -3.95
N LEU A 19 10.54 -7.94 -4.86
CA LEU A 19 11.38 -7.97 -6.04
C LEU A 19 12.36 -6.80 -5.96
N ASN A 20 13.39 -6.81 -6.82
CA ASN A 20 14.39 -5.72 -6.85
C ASN A 20 13.76 -4.36 -7.17
N ASP A 21 12.72 -4.35 -7.99
CA ASP A 21 12.09 -3.12 -8.48
C ASP A 21 10.64 -2.99 -8.04
N GLY A 22 10.24 -3.67 -6.97
CA GLY A 22 8.87 -3.58 -6.47
C GLY A 22 8.46 -4.82 -5.72
N GLY A 23 7.27 -5.32 -6.02
CA GLY A 23 6.76 -6.52 -5.38
C GLY A 23 5.63 -7.15 -6.17
N VAL A 24 5.29 -8.38 -5.79
CA VAL A 24 4.17 -9.11 -6.36
C VAL A 24 3.25 -9.53 -5.24
N VAL A 25 1.97 -9.22 -5.40
CA VAL A 25 0.92 -9.60 -4.47
C VAL A 25 0.08 -10.67 -5.15
N TYR A 26 -0.07 -11.82 -4.49
CA TYR A 26 -0.85 -12.93 -5.01
C TYR A 26 -2.07 -13.16 -4.13
N ASP A 27 -3.25 -12.96 -4.70
CA ASP A 27 -4.52 -13.22 -4.04
C ASP A 27 -5.02 -14.59 -4.49
N THR A 28 -4.80 -15.60 -3.66
CA THR A 28 -5.17 -16.98 -3.99
C THR A 28 -6.67 -17.16 -4.07
N SER A 29 -7.43 -16.42 -3.27
CA SER A 29 -8.90 -16.53 -3.27
C SER A 29 -9.50 -16.07 -4.58
N ALA A 30 -8.97 -14.98 -5.15
CA ALA A 30 -9.44 -14.44 -6.42
C ALA A 30 -8.64 -14.96 -7.62
N GLU A 31 -7.58 -15.71 -7.36
CA GLU A 31 -6.65 -16.21 -8.38
C GLU A 31 -6.10 -15.06 -9.23
N ARG A 32 -5.68 -13.98 -8.57
CA ARG A 32 -5.16 -12.78 -9.23
C ARG A 32 -3.78 -12.44 -8.72
N ILE A 33 -2.97 -11.90 -9.63
CA ILE A 33 -1.62 -11.45 -9.33
C ILE A 33 -1.55 -9.94 -9.61
N HIS A 34 -0.97 -9.19 -8.67
CA HIS A 34 -0.80 -7.75 -8.81
C HIS A 34 0.68 -7.42 -8.72
N THR A 35 1.21 -6.74 -9.72
CA THR A 35 2.60 -6.30 -9.72
C THR A 35 2.65 -4.86 -9.19
N LEU A 36 3.51 -4.62 -8.21
CA LEU A 36 3.66 -3.33 -7.57
C LEU A 36 5.02 -2.74 -7.92
N ASN A 37 5.05 -1.43 -8.21
CA ASN A 37 6.33 -0.73 -8.35
C ASN A 37 6.91 -0.48 -6.95
N LEU A 38 8.11 0.10 -6.88
CA LEU A 38 8.78 0.32 -5.60
C LEU A 38 7.93 1.12 -4.61
N THR A 39 7.31 2.19 -5.08
CA THR A 39 6.48 3.03 -4.23
C THR A 39 5.28 2.27 -3.68
N ALA A 40 4.57 1.57 -4.55
CA ALA A 40 3.39 0.78 -4.13
C ALA A 40 3.79 -0.36 -3.20
N ALA A 41 4.94 -1.00 -3.45
CA ALA A 41 5.44 -2.07 -2.59
C ALA A 41 5.78 -1.54 -1.19
N TYR A 42 6.40 -0.37 -1.13
CA TYR A 42 6.69 0.29 0.15
C TYR A 42 5.40 0.55 0.92
N ILE A 43 4.41 1.11 0.23
CA ILE A 43 3.11 1.41 0.85
C ILE A 43 2.42 0.13 1.31
N TRP A 44 2.48 -0.93 0.51
CA TRP A 44 1.92 -2.24 0.87
C TRP A 44 2.49 -2.72 2.21
N ASN A 45 3.81 -2.61 2.37
CA ASN A 45 4.47 -3.05 3.60
C ASN A 45 4.14 -2.18 4.82
N CYS A 46 3.65 -0.97 4.58
CA CYS A 46 3.20 -0.09 5.67
C CYS A 46 1.76 -0.34 6.09
N CYS A 47 1.01 -1.13 5.33
CA CYS A 47 -0.41 -1.41 5.60
C CYS A 47 -0.58 -2.58 6.56
N ASP A 48 -0.04 -2.44 7.77
CA ASP A 48 -0.05 -3.49 8.79
C ASP A 48 -0.96 -3.18 9.99
N GLY A 49 -1.78 -2.14 9.87
CA GLY A 49 -2.70 -1.76 10.94
C GLY A 49 -2.09 -0.88 12.02
N SER A 50 -0.84 -0.45 11.86
CA SER A 50 -0.16 0.38 12.85
C SER A 50 -0.01 1.84 12.43
N ARG A 51 -0.32 2.17 11.17
CA ARG A 51 -0.13 3.51 10.62
C ARG A 51 -1.37 3.96 9.88
N ASN A 52 -1.71 5.24 10.01
CA ASN A 52 -2.78 5.81 9.18
C ASN A 52 -2.18 6.33 7.87
N VAL A 53 -3.04 6.78 6.97
CA VAL A 53 -2.63 7.23 5.63
C VAL A 53 -1.59 8.36 5.72
N MET A 54 -1.81 9.33 6.60
CA MET A 54 -0.88 10.45 6.75
C MET A 54 0.48 9.99 7.28
N GLN A 55 0.49 9.04 8.21
CA GLN A 55 1.74 8.51 8.74
C GLN A 55 2.53 7.76 7.66
N ILE A 56 1.84 6.99 6.82
CA ILE A 56 2.48 6.30 5.70
C ILE A 56 3.07 7.33 4.74
N ALA A 57 2.33 8.39 4.44
CA ALA A 57 2.81 9.45 3.56
C ALA A 57 4.05 10.16 4.13
N SER A 58 4.06 10.40 5.44
CA SER A 58 5.21 11.02 6.10
C SER A 58 6.45 10.14 6.01
N GLU A 59 6.29 8.84 6.21
CA GLU A 59 7.40 7.90 6.10
C GLU A 59 7.90 7.80 4.66
N LEU A 60 7.00 7.78 3.70
CA LEU A 60 7.37 7.76 2.28
C LEU A 60 8.13 9.02 1.91
N HIS A 61 7.67 10.16 2.39
CA HIS A 61 8.35 11.44 2.19
C HIS A 61 9.80 11.39 2.69
N GLU A 62 10.00 10.84 3.88
CA GLU A 62 11.34 10.76 4.48
C GLU A 62 12.24 9.77 3.74
N HIS A 63 11.71 8.60 3.41
CA HIS A 63 12.50 7.52 2.81
C HIS A 63 12.80 7.75 1.33
N ALA A 64 11.82 8.22 0.58
CA ALA A 64 11.96 8.40 -0.86
C ALA A 64 12.37 9.82 -1.25
N ASN A 65 12.47 10.72 -0.28
CA ASN A 65 12.86 12.11 -0.50
C ASN A 65 11.97 12.80 -1.53
N VAL A 66 10.67 12.52 -1.47
CA VAL A 66 9.69 13.18 -2.35
C VAL A 66 8.91 14.22 -1.55
N PRO A 67 8.36 15.26 -2.19
CA PRO A 67 7.52 16.24 -1.48
C PRO A 67 6.34 15.57 -0.78
N ILE A 68 5.92 16.11 0.36
CA ILE A 68 4.86 15.51 1.16
C ILE A 68 3.53 15.42 0.39
N ASP A 69 3.20 16.42 -0.43
CA ASP A 69 1.97 16.39 -1.23
C ASP A 69 1.99 15.23 -2.22
N LYS A 70 3.15 14.99 -2.85
CA LYS A 70 3.30 13.87 -3.78
C LYS A 70 3.23 12.54 -3.04
N ALA A 71 3.88 12.47 -1.87
CA ALA A 71 3.83 11.25 -1.06
C ALA A 71 2.39 10.92 -0.65
N LEU A 72 1.64 11.92 -0.21
CA LEU A 72 0.25 11.73 0.18
C LEU A 72 -0.60 11.28 -1.00
N ASN A 73 -0.40 11.87 -2.17
CA ASN A 73 -1.12 11.47 -3.37
C ASN A 73 -0.79 10.04 -3.77
N ASP A 74 0.48 9.66 -3.71
CA ASP A 74 0.92 8.31 -4.05
C ASP A 74 0.31 7.28 -3.09
N VAL A 75 0.26 7.60 -1.79
CA VAL A 75 -0.35 6.72 -0.79
C VAL A 75 -1.84 6.56 -1.05
N ARG A 76 -2.54 7.66 -1.32
CA ARG A 76 -3.98 7.61 -1.61
C ARG A 76 -4.27 6.75 -2.84
N GLU A 77 -3.49 6.92 -3.91
CA GLU A 77 -3.67 6.13 -5.13
C GLU A 77 -3.43 4.65 -4.88
N ALA A 78 -2.36 4.32 -4.17
CA ALA A 78 -2.01 2.92 -3.89
C ALA A 78 -3.10 2.26 -3.03
N ILE A 79 -3.52 2.93 -1.96
CA ILE A 79 -4.51 2.36 -1.05
C ILE A 79 -5.87 2.25 -1.73
N THR A 80 -6.24 3.22 -2.56
CA THR A 80 -7.47 3.14 -3.34
C THR A 80 -7.44 1.93 -4.27
N TYR A 81 -6.30 1.67 -4.91
CA TYR A 81 -6.13 0.49 -5.76
C TYR A 81 -6.26 -0.80 -4.94
N PHE A 82 -5.58 -0.87 -3.81
CA PHE A 82 -5.65 -2.07 -2.94
C PHE A 82 -7.08 -2.33 -2.47
N GLU A 83 -7.78 -1.27 -2.10
CA GLU A 83 -9.17 -1.36 -1.62
C GLU A 83 -10.10 -1.83 -2.74
N LYS A 84 -9.94 -1.25 -3.93
CA LYS A 84 -10.74 -1.59 -5.10
C LYS A 84 -10.54 -3.06 -5.51
N GLU A 85 -9.30 -3.56 -5.38
CA GLU A 85 -8.98 -4.92 -5.74
C GLU A 85 -9.26 -5.92 -4.60
N GLY A 86 -9.80 -5.45 -3.49
CA GLY A 86 -10.18 -6.31 -2.39
C GLY A 86 -9.00 -6.87 -1.60
N LEU A 87 -7.87 -6.16 -1.60
CA LEU A 87 -6.64 -6.63 -0.97
C LEU A 87 -6.51 -6.19 0.49
N LEU A 88 -7.37 -5.29 0.94
CA LEU A 88 -7.33 -4.82 2.32
C LEU A 88 -8.39 -5.52 3.17
N HIS A 89 -8.08 -5.63 4.45
CA HIS A 89 -9.01 -6.14 5.44
C HIS A 89 -10.07 -5.08 5.68
N SER A 90 -11.32 -5.43 5.56
CA SER A 90 -12.42 -4.45 5.71
C SER A 90 -13.07 -4.53 7.09
#